data_f491c7076430bf40110b57d0bb9630ec
#
_entry.id   f491c7076430bf40110b57d0bb9630ec
#
_cell.length_a   1.000
_cell.length_b   1.000
_cell.length_c   1.000
_cell.angle_alpha   90.00
_cell.angle_beta   90.00
_cell.angle_gamma   90.00
#
_symmetry.space_group_name_H-M   'P 1'
#
loop_
_entity.id
_entity.type
_entity.pdbx_description
1 polymer ?
#
loop_
_entity_poly.entity_id
_entity_poly.type
_entity_poly.pdbx_seq_one_letter_code
_entity_poly.pdbx_strand_id
1 'polypeptide(L)'
;MLSYRKLAMRVLGRPLHTEGIDSPRPASQRAAAFILTAAMLTTLAAPAFADIWHIENGDITISAGESGNNVTQNNNTTYGDTNTIITNQNKDTASSHTVTIEAKDKDDKVEVTLKDVNIDTSSRNKAAVSVTGEGDTNIKLDGDNALKSDIYRSGIYGSGSGSLTISGGETDTVSYTHLRAHETL
;
A
#
# COMPACT_ATOMS: atom_id res chain seq x y z
N MET A 1 36.18 -19.00 31.95
CA MET A 1 35.65 -18.50 30.64
C MET A 1 35.24 -19.69 29.79
N LEU A 2 33.96 -19.92 29.59
CA LEU A 2 33.49 -20.94 28.64
C LEU A 2 33.77 -20.41 27.23
N SER A 3 34.58 -21.17 26.45
CA SER A 3 34.94 -20.74 25.11
C SER A 3 33.69 -20.62 24.23
N TYR A 4 33.67 -19.65 23.33
CA TYR A 4 32.59 -19.40 22.36
C TYR A 4 32.15 -20.67 21.60
N ARG A 5 33.06 -21.61 21.38
CA ARG A 5 32.77 -22.91 20.79
C ARG A 5 31.81 -23.77 21.63
N LYS A 6 31.92 -23.73 22.95
CA LYS A 6 31.04 -24.50 23.86
C LYS A 6 29.63 -23.92 23.91
N LEU A 7 29.52 -22.60 23.73
CA LEU A 7 28.22 -21.92 23.72
C LEU A 7 27.46 -22.21 22.40
N ALA A 8 28.15 -22.15 21.27
CA ALA A 8 27.57 -22.42 19.96
C ALA A 8 27.09 -23.88 19.84
N MET A 9 27.81 -24.84 20.41
CA MET A 9 27.41 -26.25 20.41
C MET A 9 26.20 -26.53 21.31
N ARG A 10 26.02 -25.76 22.39
CA ARG A 10 24.85 -25.88 23.28
C ARG A 10 23.58 -25.33 22.64
N VAL A 11 23.70 -24.22 21.91
CA VAL A 11 22.57 -23.61 21.20
C VAL A 11 22.09 -24.51 20.06
N LEU A 12 22.99 -25.28 19.44
CA LEU A 12 22.66 -26.18 18.32
C LEU A 12 22.28 -27.60 18.76
N GLY A 13 22.09 -27.86 20.07
CA GLY A 13 21.62 -29.16 20.60
C GLY A 13 22.55 -30.33 20.35
N ARG A 14 23.86 -30.12 20.20
CA ARG A 14 24.84 -31.19 19.99
C ARG A 14 25.38 -31.71 21.30
N PRO A 15 25.43 -33.05 21.51
CA PRO A 15 26.18 -33.63 22.61
C PRO A 15 27.68 -33.34 22.41
N LEU A 16 28.32 -32.89 23.50
CA LEU A 16 29.78 -32.74 23.55
C LEU A 16 30.42 -34.13 23.60
N HIS A 17 30.72 -34.71 22.46
CA HIS A 17 31.65 -35.84 22.40
C HIS A 17 33.08 -35.30 22.33
N THR A 18 33.85 -35.70 23.31
CA THR A 18 35.28 -35.32 23.42
C THR A 18 36.19 -36.11 22.48
N GLU A 19 35.67 -37.05 21.73
CA GLU A 19 36.41 -37.83 20.74
C GLU A 19 35.71 -37.77 19.40
N GLY A 20 36.39 -37.19 18.37
CA GLY A 20 35.94 -37.19 17.00
C GLY A 20 35.45 -35.85 16.48
N ILE A 21 36.33 -34.86 16.41
CA ILE A 21 36.05 -33.58 15.77
C ILE A 21 35.90 -33.70 14.24
N ASP A 22 36.22 -34.87 13.67
CA ASP A 22 36.37 -35.07 12.24
C ASP A 22 35.34 -36.00 11.59
N SER A 23 34.13 -36.15 12.18
CA SER A 23 33.02 -36.73 11.41
C SER A 23 32.44 -35.70 10.45
N PRO A 24 32.70 -35.80 9.14
CA PRO A 24 32.04 -34.89 8.21
C PRO A 24 30.54 -35.13 8.26
N ARG A 25 29.79 -34.07 8.54
CA ARG A 25 28.30 -34.12 8.47
C ARG A 25 27.89 -34.54 7.08
N PRO A 26 26.90 -35.43 6.93
CA PRO A 26 26.37 -35.78 5.63
C PRO A 26 25.96 -34.51 4.86
N ALA A 27 26.24 -34.49 3.59
CA ALA A 27 25.99 -33.35 2.71
C ALA A 27 24.54 -32.81 2.78
N SER A 28 23.59 -33.73 3.06
CA SER A 28 22.16 -33.40 3.27
C SER A 28 21.89 -32.48 4.46
N GLN A 29 22.65 -32.65 5.57
CA GLN A 29 22.48 -31.78 6.74
C GLN A 29 23.11 -30.39 6.57
N ARG A 30 24.15 -30.30 5.73
CA ARG A 30 24.75 -29.01 5.37
C ARG A 30 23.85 -28.24 4.41
N ALA A 31 23.25 -28.93 3.44
CA ALA A 31 22.29 -28.33 2.52
C ALA A 31 21.04 -27.82 3.23
N ALA A 32 20.48 -28.60 4.19
CA ALA A 32 19.30 -28.18 4.96
C ALA A 32 19.57 -26.92 5.82
N ALA A 33 20.77 -26.81 6.42
CA ALA A 33 21.13 -25.64 7.21
C ALA A 33 21.30 -24.38 6.33
N PHE A 34 21.82 -24.53 5.12
CA PHE A 34 21.96 -23.42 4.16
C PHE A 34 20.62 -22.98 3.59
N ILE A 35 19.71 -23.93 3.31
CA ILE A 35 18.37 -23.64 2.79
C ILE A 35 17.56 -22.89 3.86
N LEU A 36 17.64 -23.29 5.13
CA LEU A 36 16.91 -22.62 6.21
C LEU A 36 17.41 -21.18 6.47
N THR A 37 18.73 -20.95 6.37
CA THR A 37 19.29 -19.61 6.50
C THR A 37 18.98 -18.73 5.28
N ALA A 38 18.98 -19.30 4.08
CA ALA A 38 18.59 -18.55 2.88
C ALA A 38 17.10 -18.20 2.88
N ALA A 39 16.23 -19.12 3.32
CA ALA A 39 14.81 -18.85 3.46
C ALA A 39 14.47 -17.80 4.52
N MET A 40 15.20 -17.75 5.64
CA MET A 40 15.05 -16.70 6.63
C MET A 40 15.57 -15.31 6.19
N LEU A 41 16.55 -15.26 5.28
CA LEU A 41 17.05 -13.98 4.75
C LEU A 41 16.12 -13.38 3.68
N THR A 42 15.29 -14.17 3.02
CA THR A 42 14.36 -13.68 2.00
C THR A 42 13.07 -13.10 2.55
N THR A 43 12.80 -13.28 3.86
CA THR A 43 11.63 -12.67 4.53
C THR A 43 11.94 -11.33 5.19
N LEU A 44 13.17 -10.81 5.08
CA LEU A 44 13.54 -9.52 5.63
C LEU A 44 13.25 -8.40 4.63
N ALA A 45 12.15 -7.72 4.90
CA ALA A 45 11.76 -6.41 4.42
C ALA A 45 11.67 -6.31 2.88
N ALA A 46 10.46 -6.43 2.37
CA ALA A 46 10.14 -5.67 1.17
C ALA A 46 10.58 -4.22 1.44
N PRO A 47 11.42 -3.61 0.57
CA PRO A 47 11.75 -2.21 0.75
C PRO A 47 10.44 -1.43 0.79
N ALA A 48 10.32 -0.50 1.74
CA ALA A 48 9.24 0.44 1.78
C ALA A 48 9.37 1.32 0.53
N PHE A 49 8.56 1.08 -0.48
CA PHE A 49 8.50 1.93 -1.66
C PHE A 49 7.46 3.02 -1.41
N ALA A 50 7.86 4.25 -1.63
CA ALA A 50 6.96 5.37 -1.78
C ALA A 50 6.93 5.68 -3.27
N ASP A 51 5.79 5.40 -3.91
CA ASP A 51 5.65 5.65 -5.34
C ASP A 51 4.77 6.87 -5.60
N ILE A 52 5.16 7.64 -6.61
CA ILE A 52 4.37 8.76 -7.13
C ILE A 52 3.61 8.26 -8.36
N TRP A 53 2.29 8.34 -8.29
CA TRP A 53 1.38 7.87 -9.33
C TRP A 53 0.79 9.05 -10.09
N HIS A 54 1.06 9.11 -11.39
CA HIS A 54 0.52 10.17 -12.24
C HIS A 54 -0.83 9.76 -12.82
N ILE A 55 -1.87 10.52 -12.47
CA ILE A 55 -3.24 10.19 -12.86
C ILE A 55 -3.48 10.27 -14.39
N GLU A 56 -2.66 10.99 -15.11
CA GLU A 56 -2.74 11.05 -16.58
C GLU A 56 -2.41 9.72 -17.25
N ASN A 57 -1.66 8.85 -16.58
CA ASN A 57 -1.24 7.58 -17.16
C ASN A 57 -2.38 6.54 -17.22
N GLY A 58 -3.47 6.72 -16.49
CA GLY A 58 -4.60 5.77 -16.50
C GLY A 58 -5.37 5.75 -15.18
N ASP A 59 -6.52 5.08 -15.18
CA ASP A 59 -7.29 4.84 -13.95
C ASP A 59 -6.41 4.11 -12.92
N ILE A 60 -6.50 4.51 -11.65
CA ILE A 60 -5.72 3.97 -10.54
C ILE A 60 -6.65 3.20 -9.60
N THR A 61 -6.30 1.97 -9.26
CA THR A 61 -6.97 1.18 -8.20
C THR A 61 -5.99 0.89 -7.08
N ILE A 62 -6.40 1.18 -5.85
CA ILE A 62 -5.60 1.01 -4.65
C ILE A 62 -6.34 0.08 -3.70
N SER A 63 -5.67 -0.93 -3.17
CA SER A 63 -6.20 -1.83 -2.16
C SER A 63 -5.20 -2.03 -1.03
N ALA A 64 -5.70 -2.47 0.14
CA ALA A 64 -4.82 -2.88 1.22
C ALA A 64 -3.96 -4.08 0.81
N GLY A 65 -2.71 -4.09 1.25
CA GLY A 65 -1.77 -5.18 1.09
C GLY A 65 -1.12 -5.56 2.42
N GLU A 66 -0.31 -6.61 2.44
CA GLU A 66 0.33 -7.10 3.68
C GLU A 66 1.33 -6.10 4.29
N SER A 67 1.95 -5.26 3.47
CA SER A 67 3.02 -4.34 3.91
C SER A 67 2.90 -2.93 3.33
N GLY A 68 1.67 -2.47 3.08
CA GLY A 68 1.36 -1.20 2.43
C GLY A 68 0.23 -1.37 1.43
N ASN A 69 0.08 -0.44 0.53
CA ASN A 69 -0.95 -0.51 -0.51
C ASN A 69 -0.49 -1.35 -1.70
N ASN A 70 -1.45 -2.01 -2.35
CA ASN A 70 -1.29 -2.55 -3.68
C ASN A 70 -1.91 -1.56 -4.66
N VAL A 71 -1.13 -1.04 -5.58
CA VAL A 71 -1.58 -0.02 -6.54
C VAL A 71 -1.54 -0.57 -7.95
N THR A 72 -2.67 -0.52 -8.64
CA THR A 72 -2.81 -0.97 -10.03
C THR A 72 -3.07 0.21 -10.94
N GLN A 73 -2.26 0.36 -11.97
CA GLN A 73 -2.44 1.31 -13.06
C GLN A 73 -2.05 0.64 -14.39
N ASN A 74 -2.84 0.81 -15.45
CA ASN A 74 -2.58 0.20 -16.76
C ASN A 74 -2.37 -1.33 -16.71
N ASN A 75 -3.17 -2.05 -15.91
CA ASN A 75 -3.06 -3.50 -15.68
C ASN A 75 -1.75 -3.98 -15.04
N ASN A 76 -0.91 -3.06 -14.56
CA ASN A 76 0.28 -3.38 -13.77
C ASN A 76 -0.01 -3.10 -12.30
N THR A 77 0.33 -4.05 -11.43
CA THR A 77 0.17 -3.90 -9.98
C THR A 77 1.53 -3.84 -9.32
N THR A 78 1.74 -2.78 -8.54
CA THR A 78 2.86 -2.64 -7.60
C THR A 78 2.35 -2.99 -6.21
N TYR A 79 3.10 -3.82 -5.49
CA TYR A 79 2.75 -4.30 -4.16
C TYR A 79 3.60 -3.62 -3.09
N GLY A 80 2.99 -3.33 -1.95
CA GLY A 80 3.71 -2.86 -0.77
C GLY A 80 4.14 -1.38 -0.84
N ASP A 81 3.38 -0.54 -1.55
CA ASP A 81 3.58 0.91 -1.54
C ASP A 81 3.20 1.47 -0.16
N THR A 82 4.17 1.90 0.60
CA THR A 82 3.98 2.38 1.98
C THR A 82 3.67 3.88 2.08
N ASN A 83 3.74 4.61 0.97
CA ASN A 83 3.41 6.03 0.91
C ASN A 83 2.88 6.38 -0.49
N THR A 84 1.65 5.97 -0.75
CA THR A 84 0.98 6.17 -2.04
C THR A 84 0.65 7.64 -2.26
N ILE A 85 1.30 8.28 -3.23
CA ILE A 85 1.06 9.66 -3.62
C ILE A 85 0.51 9.69 -5.04
N ILE A 86 -0.68 10.28 -5.21
CA ILE A 86 -1.28 10.51 -6.53
C ILE A 86 -1.15 12.00 -6.85
N THR A 87 -0.71 12.31 -8.05
CA THR A 87 -0.53 13.68 -8.53
C THR A 87 -0.78 13.81 -10.02
N ASN A 88 -0.86 15.04 -10.52
CA ASN A 88 -0.79 15.34 -11.95
C ASN A 88 0.64 15.71 -12.36
N GLN A 89 1.08 15.29 -13.54
CA GLN A 89 2.31 15.83 -14.17
C GLN A 89 2.13 17.31 -14.54
N ASN A 90 0.92 17.63 -15.00
CA ASN A 90 0.52 19.00 -15.29
C ASN A 90 -0.79 19.31 -14.58
N LYS A 91 -0.72 19.98 -13.44
CA LYS A 91 -1.88 20.35 -12.63
C LYS A 91 -2.89 21.27 -13.32
N ASP A 92 -2.45 22.01 -14.35
CA ASP A 92 -3.32 22.91 -15.10
C ASP A 92 -4.20 22.17 -16.12
N THR A 93 -3.92 20.88 -16.35
CA THR A 93 -4.70 20.04 -17.27
C THR A 93 -5.41 18.94 -16.50
N ALA A 94 -6.74 18.97 -16.49
CA ALA A 94 -7.53 17.96 -15.81
C ALA A 94 -7.42 16.59 -16.49
N SER A 95 -7.14 15.55 -15.71
CA SER A 95 -7.23 14.16 -16.16
C SER A 95 -8.68 13.67 -16.12
N SER A 96 -9.09 12.88 -17.08
CA SER A 96 -10.39 12.19 -17.05
C SER A 96 -10.37 10.83 -16.35
N HIS A 97 -9.21 10.39 -15.90
CA HIS A 97 -9.04 9.12 -15.20
C HIS A 97 -9.53 9.21 -13.76
N THR A 98 -9.83 8.04 -13.18
CA THR A 98 -10.44 7.91 -11.85
C THR A 98 -9.49 7.24 -10.87
N VAL A 99 -9.69 7.52 -9.58
CA VAL A 99 -9.06 6.80 -8.48
C VAL A 99 -10.10 5.93 -7.79
N THR A 100 -9.83 4.64 -7.63
CA THR A 100 -10.64 3.71 -6.85
C THR A 100 -9.84 3.21 -5.66
N ILE A 101 -10.39 3.33 -4.45
CA ILE A 101 -9.79 2.86 -3.21
C ILE A 101 -10.67 1.75 -2.65
N GLU A 102 -10.09 0.58 -2.41
CA GLU A 102 -10.80 -0.63 -1.97
C GLU A 102 -10.22 -1.12 -0.64
N ALA A 103 -10.83 -0.77 0.48
CA ALA A 103 -10.56 -1.37 1.79
C ALA A 103 -11.59 -2.50 2.03
N LYS A 104 -11.32 -3.70 1.48
CA LYS A 104 -12.31 -4.78 1.36
C LYS A 104 -12.77 -5.32 2.69
N ASP A 105 -11.81 -5.62 3.57
CA ASP A 105 -12.05 -6.25 4.86
C ASP A 105 -12.05 -5.20 5.98
N LYS A 106 -12.73 -5.50 7.10
CA LYS A 106 -12.86 -4.58 8.25
C LYS A 106 -11.53 -4.16 8.88
N ASP A 107 -10.53 -5.01 8.78
CA ASP A 107 -9.20 -4.76 9.32
C ASP A 107 -8.28 -4.03 8.32
N ASP A 108 -8.74 -3.85 7.09
CA ASP A 108 -7.99 -3.13 6.05
C ASP A 108 -7.84 -1.65 6.41
N LYS A 109 -6.65 -1.14 6.15
CA LYS A 109 -6.35 0.29 6.25
C LYS A 109 -5.64 0.75 4.99
N VAL A 110 -6.26 1.70 4.30
CA VAL A 110 -5.69 2.28 3.09
C VAL A 110 -5.44 3.77 3.32
N GLU A 111 -4.20 4.21 3.17
CA GLU A 111 -3.81 5.61 3.27
C GLU A 111 -3.28 6.09 1.92
N VAL A 112 -3.82 7.21 1.43
CA VAL A 112 -3.48 7.78 0.12
C VAL A 112 -3.33 9.28 0.24
N THR A 113 -2.28 9.85 -0.35
CA THR A 113 -2.11 11.29 -0.48
C THR A 113 -2.50 11.73 -1.90
N LEU A 114 -3.42 12.68 -1.99
CA LEU A 114 -3.72 13.42 -3.22
C LEU A 114 -2.95 14.74 -3.19
N LYS A 115 -1.99 14.88 -4.10
CA LYS A 115 -1.10 16.03 -4.14
C LYS A 115 -1.24 16.81 -5.45
N ASP A 116 -1.77 18.03 -5.38
CA ASP A 116 -2.01 18.89 -6.55
C ASP A 116 -2.76 18.15 -7.67
N VAL A 117 -3.80 17.37 -7.29
CA VAL A 117 -4.55 16.52 -8.21
C VAL A 117 -5.64 17.34 -8.91
N ASN A 118 -5.71 17.21 -10.24
CA ASN A 118 -6.78 17.81 -11.06
C ASN A 118 -7.45 16.73 -11.91
N ILE A 119 -8.67 16.35 -11.52
CA ILE A 119 -9.49 15.32 -12.17
C ILE A 119 -10.84 15.90 -12.57
N ASP A 120 -11.24 15.69 -13.82
CA ASP A 120 -12.57 16.00 -14.36
C ASP A 120 -13.16 14.78 -15.07
N THR A 121 -14.07 14.09 -14.38
CA THR A 121 -14.76 12.90 -14.90
C THR A 121 -16.19 13.20 -15.37
N SER A 122 -16.56 14.46 -15.55
CA SER A 122 -17.91 14.87 -15.94
C SER A 122 -18.39 14.22 -17.24
N SER A 123 -17.49 13.92 -18.18
CA SER A 123 -17.80 13.21 -19.42
C SER A 123 -17.91 11.69 -19.27
N ARG A 124 -17.48 11.11 -18.15
CA ARG A 124 -17.43 9.65 -17.90
C ARG A 124 -18.57 9.14 -17.03
N ASN A 125 -19.37 10.00 -16.44
CA ASN A 125 -20.43 9.66 -15.49
C ASN A 125 -19.87 8.81 -14.31
N LYS A 126 -18.73 9.20 -13.77
CA LYS A 126 -18.04 8.55 -12.64
C LYS A 126 -17.64 9.58 -11.60
N ALA A 127 -17.46 9.16 -10.36
CA ALA A 127 -16.78 9.96 -9.36
C ALA A 127 -15.29 10.09 -9.72
N ALA A 128 -14.66 11.20 -9.39
CA ALA A 128 -13.21 11.36 -9.55
C ALA A 128 -12.45 10.40 -8.62
N VAL A 129 -12.92 10.27 -7.37
CA VAL A 129 -12.41 9.31 -6.39
C VAL A 129 -13.58 8.47 -5.86
N SER A 130 -13.46 7.15 -5.88
CA SER A 130 -14.42 6.19 -5.31
C SER A 130 -13.77 5.41 -4.18
N VAL A 131 -14.44 5.33 -3.03
CA VAL A 131 -13.99 4.55 -1.87
C VAL A 131 -15.01 3.46 -1.58
N THR A 132 -14.56 2.22 -1.46
CA THR A 132 -15.42 1.05 -1.27
C THR A 132 -14.85 0.11 -0.22
N GLY A 133 -15.70 -0.73 0.35
CA GLY A 133 -15.32 -1.78 1.29
C GLY A 133 -15.77 -1.51 2.73
N GLU A 134 -15.29 -2.33 3.66
CA GLU A 134 -15.67 -2.34 5.07
C GLU A 134 -14.54 -1.81 5.98
N GLY A 135 -13.33 -1.65 5.45
CA GLY A 135 -12.15 -1.17 6.16
C GLY A 135 -12.02 0.35 6.17
N ASP A 136 -10.99 0.83 6.83
CA ASP A 136 -10.73 2.24 7.01
C ASP A 136 -9.94 2.84 5.84
N THR A 137 -10.39 3.97 5.34
CA THR A 137 -9.67 4.74 4.30
C THR A 137 -9.33 6.13 4.83
N ASN A 138 -8.08 6.54 4.69
CA ASN A 138 -7.60 7.88 4.99
C ASN A 138 -7.07 8.54 3.71
N ILE A 139 -7.71 9.63 3.29
CA ILE A 139 -7.26 10.46 2.18
C ILE A 139 -6.63 11.72 2.75
N LYS A 140 -5.34 11.87 2.55
CA LYS A 140 -4.62 13.10 2.87
C LYS A 140 -4.58 14.01 1.64
N LEU A 141 -4.92 15.27 1.83
CA LEU A 141 -4.85 16.31 0.80
C LEU A 141 -3.55 17.11 1.01
N ASP A 142 -2.80 17.32 -0.05
CA ASP A 142 -1.57 18.11 -0.08
C ASP A 142 -1.63 19.06 -1.29
N GLY A 143 -1.55 20.36 -1.06
CA GLY A 143 -1.67 21.38 -2.09
C GLY A 143 -3.07 21.57 -2.65
N ASP A 144 -3.17 22.03 -3.89
CA ASP A 144 -4.44 22.39 -4.54
C ASP A 144 -5.04 21.20 -5.29
N ASN A 145 -6.12 20.63 -4.75
CA ASN A 145 -6.79 19.49 -5.34
C ASN A 145 -8.15 19.89 -5.94
N ALA A 146 -8.38 19.59 -7.22
CA ALA A 146 -9.62 19.80 -7.93
C ALA A 146 -10.22 18.47 -8.38
N LEU A 147 -11.37 18.09 -7.80
CA LEU A 147 -12.07 16.84 -8.09
C LEU A 147 -13.46 17.14 -8.63
N LYS A 148 -13.64 17.02 -9.93
CA LYS A 148 -14.89 17.34 -10.61
C LYS A 148 -15.51 16.09 -11.23
N SER A 149 -16.82 15.95 -11.07
CA SER A 149 -17.66 14.92 -11.67
C SER A 149 -18.88 15.57 -12.35
N ASP A 150 -19.74 14.77 -12.95
CA ASP A 150 -20.99 15.28 -13.49
C ASP A 150 -22.00 15.62 -12.38
N ILE A 151 -23.15 16.19 -12.79
CA ILE A 151 -24.20 16.65 -11.87
C ILE A 151 -24.87 15.53 -11.05
N TYR A 152 -24.68 14.28 -11.43
CA TYR A 152 -25.26 13.10 -10.76
C TYR A 152 -24.25 12.33 -9.91
N ARG A 153 -23.00 12.75 -9.88
CA ARG A 153 -21.90 12.07 -9.18
C ARG A 153 -21.17 13.02 -8.25
N SER A 154 -20.56 12.46 -7.22
CA SER A 154 -19.73 13.23 -6.30
C SER A 154 -18.28 13.27 -6.79
N GLY A 155 -17.55 14.34 -6.51
CA GLY A 155 -16.10 14.38 -6.70
C GLY A 155 -15.42 13.24 -5.94
N ILE A 156 -15.78 13.05 -4.65
CA ILE A 156 -15.44 11.88 -3.84
C ILE A 156 -16.73 11.15 -3.51
N TYR A 157 -16.77 9.83 -3.77
CA TYR A 157 -17.90 8.97 -3.50
C TYR A 157 -17.49 7.81 -2.60
N GLY A 158 -18.11 7.71 -1.43
CA GLY A 158 -17.94 6.60 -0.50
C GLY A 158 -19.12 5.63 -0.59
N SER A 159 -18.85 4.35 -0.76
CA SER A 159 -19.83 3.27 -0.67
C SER A 159 -19.22 2.10 0.08
N GLY A 160 -19.83 1.71 1.17
CA GLY A 160 -19.34 0.67 2.06
C GLY A 160 -19.67 0.99 3.49
N SER A 161 -19.33 0.12 4.41
CA SER A 161 -19.55 0.29 5.85
C SER A 161 -18.29 0.75 6.62
N GLY A 162 -17.16 0.85 5.92
CA GLY A 162 -15.91 1.32 6.48
C GLY A 162 -15.88 2.83 6.72
N SER A 163 -14.89 3.29 7.47
CA SER A 163 -14.72 4.72 7.72
C SER A 163 -13.94 5.40 6.59
N LEU A 164 -14.36 6.62 6.24
CA LEU A 164 -13.61 7.50 5.33
C LEU A 164 -13.20 8.76 6.09
N THR A 165 -11.91 8.95 6.25
CA THR A 165 -11.32 10.17 6.82
C THR A 165 -10.64 10.96 5.71
N ILE A 166 -10.97 12.26 5.63
CA ILE A 166 -10.28 13.18 4.71
C ILE A 166 -9.58 14.24 5.58
N SER A 167 -8.28 14.39 5.41
CA SER A 167 -7.45 15.33 6.15
C SER A 167 -6.61 16.17 5.20
N GLY A 168 -6.22 17.36 5.63
CA GLY A 168 -5.36 18.27 4.88
C GLY A 168 -4.68 19.28 5.79
N GLY A 169 -3.71 20.05 5.29
CA GLY A 169 -3.10 21.17 5.97
C GLY A 169 -3.99 22.42 5.95
N GLU A 170 -3.66 23.41 6.78
CA GLU A 170 -4.41 24.70 6.83
C GLU A 170 -4.36 25.50 5.53
N THR A 171 -3.38 25.21 4.66
CA THR A 171 -3.19 25.89 3.38
C THR A 171 -3.69 25.07 2.19
N ASP A 172 -4.18 23.84 2.45
CA ASP A 172 -4.65 22.97 1.38
C ASP A 172 -6.05 23.38 0.94
N THR A 173 -6.25 23.46 -0.37
CA THR A 173 -7.56 23.77 -0.94
C THR A 173 -8.12 22.56 -1.66
N VAL A 174 -9.43 22.35 -1.51
CA VAL A 174 -10.16 21.32 -2.24
C VAL A 174 -11.38 21.95 -2.89
N SER A 175 -11.44 21.87 -4.19
CA SER A 175 -12.62 22.23 -4.96
C SER A 175 -13.33 20.98 -5.43
N TYR A 176 -14.53 20.72 -4.93
CA TYR A 176 -15.39 19.67 -5.46
C TYR A 176 -16.79 20.20 -5.73
N THR A 177 -17.37 19.76 -6.84
CA THR A 177 -18.68 20.25 -7.27
C THR A 177 -19.84 19.52 -6.59
N HIS A 178 -19.64 18.30 -6.06
CA HIS A 178 -20.67 17.57 -5.30
C HIS A 178 -20.02 16.60 -4.31
N LEU A 179 -20.39 16.71 -3.03
CA LEU A 179 -20.13 15.68 -2.01
C LEU A 179 -21.45 14.98 -1.68
N ARG A 180 -21.51 13.68 -1.87
CA ARG A 180 -22.65 12.87 -1.40
C ARG A 180 -22.10 11.73 -0.55
N ALA A 181 -22.27 11.83 0.77
CA ALA A 181 -22.15 10.69 1.66
C ALA A 181 -23.50 9.95 1.63
N HIS A 182 -23.50 8.66 1.41
CA HIS A 182 -24.68 7.82 1.60
C HIS A 182 -24.66 7.38 3.06
N GLU A 183 -25.45 8.06 3.91
CA GLU A 183 -25.80 7.51 5.23
C GLU A 183 -26.71 6.30 5.00
N THR A 184 -26.25 5.12 5.39
CA THR A 184 -27.13 3.97 5.62
C THR A 184 -27.75 4.12 6.99
N LEU A 185 -29.07 4.36 6.99
CA LEU A 185 -29.94 4.22 8.16
C LEU A 185 -30.08 2.75 8.55
#